data_0fe85e9424ac6b42c4c9a72d52227826
#
_entry.id   0fe85e9424ac6b42c4c9a72d52227826
#
_cell.length_a   1.000
_cell.length_b   1.000
_cell.length_c   1.000
_cell.angle_alpha   90.00
_cell.angle_beta   90.00
_cell.angle_gamma   90.00
#
_symmetry.space_group_name_H-M   'P 1'
#
loop_
_entity.id
_entity.type
_entity.pdbx_description
1 polymer ?
#
loop_
_entity_poly.entity_id
_entity_poly.type
_entity_poly.pdbx_seq_one_letter_code
_entity_poly.pdbx_strand_id
1 'polypeptide(L)'
;IVAIGVGAEHVGIDAPVVAVAVLGVFLSAALWWLHFDVVALATERRLVAMVPGQAQNALARDAYSYLHLLLVAGIVLVALGLKTVIAHVADPLPIEVATALAGGVALYLVGHVMFRWRFARSINRERLGVAALLTALVPLSTSVPGWLALAAVAAVTWALVIYETTAWSDTRRLIRDEHGMPGQDAAVDSPSQNPADDPEV
;
A
#
# COMPACT_ATOMS: atom_id res chain seq x y z
N ILE A 1 13.22 -6.24 1.10
CA ILE A 1 13.78 -7.57 0.80
C ILE A 1 15.32 -7.55 0.87
N VAL A 2 16.03 -6.65 0.18
CA VAL A 2 17.50 -6.56 0.22
C VAL A 2 18.03 -6.43 1.66
N ALA A 3 17.43 -5.58 2.49
CA ALA A 3 17.82 -5.40 3.89
C ALA A 3 17.72 -6.69 4.72
N ILE A 4 16.76 -7.56 4.41
CA ILE A 4 16.60 -8.89 5.05
C ILE A 4 17.78 -9.79 4.68
N GLY A 5 18.16 -9.84 3.40
CA GLY A 5 19.31 -10.64 2.94
C GLY A 5 20.62 -10.18 3.58
N VAL A 6 20.90 -8.88 3.59
CA VAL A 6 22.11 -8.31 4.20
C VAL A 6 22.14 -8.52 5.71
N GLY A 7 20.98 -8.43 6.40
CA GLY A 7 20.89 -8.69 7.84
C GLY A 7 21.20 -10.15 8.19
N ALA A 8 20.77 -11.09 7.35
CA ALA A 8 20.97 -12.53 7.56
C ALA A 8 22.38 -13.02 7.21
N GLU A 9 23.12 -12.32 6.35
CA GLU A 9 24.47 -12.74 5.89
C GLU A 9 25.50 -12.85 7.02
N HIS A 10 25.35 -12.02 8.07
CA HIS A 10 26.31 -11.94 9.18
C HIS A 10 25.87 -12.76 10.41
N VAL A 11 24.68 -13.34 10.36
CA VAL A 11 24.10 -14.13 11.46
C VAL A 11 23.85 -15.53 10.92
N GLY A 12 24.31 -16.58 11.63
CA GLY A 12 24.06 -17.95 11.21
C GLY A 12 22.57 -18.19 10.88
N ILE A 13 22.28 -19.08 9.94
CA ILE A 13 20.90 -19.40 9.51
C ILE A 13 20.25 -20.29 10.59
N ASP A 14 19.81 -19.66 11.67
CA ASP A 14 19.08 -20.30 12.75
C ASP A 14 17.56 -20.08 12.58
N ALA A 15 16.75 -20.97 13.15
CA ALA A 15 15.30 -20.91 13.06
C ALA A 15 14.69 -19.54 13.48
N PRO A 16 15.16 -18.86 14.54
CA PRO A 16 14.69 -17.52 14.90
C PRO A 16 14.97 -16.47 13.82
N VAL A 17 16.14 -16.51 13.19
CA VAL A 17 16.54 -15.58 12.12
C VAL A 17 15.64 -15.78 10.90
N VAL A 18 15.37 -17.02 10.53
CA VAL A 18 14.47 -17.36 9.42
C VAL A 18 13.04 -16.85 9.72
N ALA A 19 12.54 -17.04 10.95
CA ALA A 19 11.22 -16.58 11.33
C ALA A 19 11.10 -15.05 11.23
N VAL A 20 12.10 -14.31 11.70
CA VAL A 20 12.14 -12.84 11.61
C VAL A 20 12.27 -12.37 10.15
N ALA A 21 13.04 -13.08 9.33
CA ALA A 21 13.14 -12.78 7.90
C ALA A 21 11.78 -12.96 7.20
N VAL A 22 11.05 -14.03 7.51
CA VAL A 22 9.69 -14.28 7.00
C VAL A 22 8.72 -13.17 7.45
N LEU A 23 8.77 -12.77 8.73
CA LEU A 23 7.98 -11.63 9.22
C LEU A 23 8.31 -10.33 8.48
N GLY A 24 9.58 -10.09 8.19
CA GLY A 24 10.03 -8.93 7.41
C GLY A 24 9.49 -8.95 5.98
N VAL A 25 9.49 -10.12 5.31
CA VAL A 25 8.88 -10.28 3.99
C VAL A 25 7.36 -10.05 4.08
N PHE A 26 6.73 -10.56 5.11
CA PHE A 26 5.29 -10.40 5.34
C PHE A 26 4.91 -8.92 5.58
N LEU A 27 5.71 -8.19 6.35
CA LEU A 27 5.54 -6.73 6.49
C LEU A 27 5.74 -6.01 5.15
N SER A 28 6.78 -6.38 4.39
CA SER A 28 7.04 -5.79 3.07
C SER A 28 5.89 -6.02 2.09
N ALA A 29 5.28 -7.21 2.12
CA ALA A 29 4.09 -7.53 1.32
C ALA A 29 2.88 -6.66 1.71
N ALA A 30 2.68 -6.39 3.02
CA ALA A 30 1.62 -5.49 3.48
C ALA A 30 1.82 -4.06 2.96
N LEU A 31 3.04 -3.52 3.04
CA LEU A 31 3.36 -2.18 2.53
C LEU A 31 3.16 -2.12 1.00
N TRP A 32 3.59 -3.16 0.28
CA TRP A 32 3.37 -3.27 -1.16
C TRP A 32 1.87 -3.26 -1.48
N TRP A 33 1.07 -4.04 -0.78
CA TRP A 33 -0.39 -4.10 -0.98
C TRP A 33 -1.05 -2.74 -0.76
N LEU A 34 -0.71 -2.05 0.35
CA LEU A 34 -1.23 -0.72 0.67
C LEU A 34 -0.90 0.34 -0.40
N HIS A 35 0.20 0.16 -1.15
CA HIS A 35 0.56 1.06 -2.23
C HIS A 35 -0.28 0.81 -3.50
N PHE A 36 -0.37 -0.44 -3.92
CA PHE A 36 -0.96 -0.76 -5.22
C PHE A 36 -2.49 -0.79 -5.22
N ASP A 37 -3.11 -1.07 -4.08
CA ASP A 37 -4.58 -1.20 -4.01
C ASP A 37 -5.32 0.14 -4.20
N VAL A 38 -4.73 1.26 -3.80
CA VAL A 38 -5.43 2.56 -3.77
C VAL A 38 -4.75 3.64 -4.62
N VAL A 39 -3.41 3.68 -4.66
CA VAL A 39 -2.68 4.83 -5.21
C VAL A 39 -2.60 4.78 -6.72
N ALA A 40 -2.36 3.62 -7.30
CA ALA A 40 -2.14 3.48 -8.74
C ALA A 40 -3.39 3.89 -9.54
N LEU A 41 -4.55 3.35 -9.20
CA LEU A 41 -5.79 3.58 -9.94
C LEU A 41 -6.36 5.00 -9.81
N ALA A 42 -6.27 5.61 -8.62
CA ALA A 42 -6.83 6.94 -8.38
C ALA A 42 -6.01 8.06 -9.04
N THR A 43 -4.69 7.87 -9.12
CA THR A 43 -3.76 8.88 -9.67
C THR A 43 -3.83 8.91 -11.18
N GLU A 44 -3.82 7.75 -11.83
CA GLU A 44 -3.86 7.63 -13.28
C GLU A 44 -5.13 8.25 -13.84
N ARG A 45 -6.29 7.92 -13.29
CA ARG A 45 -7.57 8.47 -13.73
C ARG A 45 -7.65 10.00 -13.63
N ARG A 46 -7.11 10.58 -12.56
CA ARG A 46 -7.15 12.03 -12.38
C ARG A 46 -6.16 12.77 -13.26
N LEU A 47 -4.95 12.25 -13.45
CA LEU A 47 -3.96 12.87 -14.33
C LEU A 47 -4.42 12.85 -15.80
N VAL A 48 -5.01 11.74 -16.24
CA VAL A 48 -5.55 11.59 -17.61
C VAL A 48 -6.78 12.48 -17.83
N ALA A 49 -7.59 12.72 -16.82
CA ALA A 49 -8.80 13.56 -16.92
C ALA A 49 -8.50 15.07 -16.88
N MET A 50 -7.27 15.50 -16.58
CA MET A 50 -6.90 16.91 -16.54
C MET A 50 -6.45 17.41 -17.90
N VAL A 51 -6.85 18.65 -18.24
CA VAL A 51 -6.33 19.34 -19.44
C VAL A 51 -4.82 19.56 -19.27
N PRO A 52 -3.99 19.23 -20.28
CA PRO A 52 -2.56 19.49 -20.24
C PRO A 52 -2.24 20.95 -19.95
N GLY A 53 -1.36 21.19 -18.95
CA GLY A 53 -0.99 22.55 -18.57
C GLY A 53 -0.20 22.63 -17.26
N GLN A 54 0.07 23.84 -16.79
CA GLN A 54 0.88 24.09 -15.58
C GLN A 54 0.31 23.41 -14.32
N ALA A 55 -1.02 23.34 -14.19
CA ALA A 55 -1.68 22.71 -13.04
C ALA A 55 -1.45 21.18 -13.01
N GLN A 56 -1.50 20.51 -14.18
CA GLN A 56 -1.22 19.09 -14.30
C GLN A 56 0.26 18.80 -13.99
N ASN A 57 1.17 19.62 -14.53
CA ASN A 57 2.61 19.47 -14.28
C ASN A 57 2.98 19.71 -12.81
N ALA A 58 2.36 20.70 -12.14
CA ALA A 58 2.56 20.95 -10.73
C ALA A 58 2.05 19.77 -9.87
N LEU A 59 0.88 19.23 -10.21
CA LEU A 59 0.30 18.08 -9.51
C LEU A 59 1.17 16.84 -9.68
N ALA A 60 1.65 16.57 -10.90
CA ALA A 60 2.56 15.46 -11.18
C ALA A 60 3.87 15.59 -10.41
N ARG A 61 4.49 16.77 -10.41
CA ARG A 61 5.72 17.02 -9.64
C ARG A 61 5.51 16.83 -8.15
N ASP A 62 4.44 17.40 -7.57
CA ASP A 62 4.14 17.27 -6.14
C ASP A 62 3.97 15.81 -5.74
N ALA A 63 3.28 15.02 -6.57
CA ALA A 63 3.06 13.60 -6.32
C ALA A 63 4.33 12.77 -6.44
N TYR A 64 5.00 12.88 -7.59
CA TYR A 64 6.12 12.00 -7.93
C TYR A 64 7.46 12.43 -7.32
N SER A 65 7.60 13.69 -6.88
CA SER A 65 8.84 14.16 -6.25
C SER A 65 8.69 14.24 -4.74
N TYR A 66 7.81 15.09 -4.24
CA TYR A 66 7.77 15.35 -2.79
C TYR A 66 7.05 14.27 -1.99
N LEU A 67 5.87 13.85 -2.42
CA LEU A 67 5.11 12.85 -1.68
C LEU A 67 5.73 11.46 -1.80
N HIS A 68 6.27 11.13 -2.97
CA HIS A 68 6.99 9.88 -3.17
C HIS A 68 8.24 9.78 -2.30
N LEU A 69 8.95 10.90 -2.08
CA LEU A 69 10.10 10.93 -1.18
C LEU A 69 9.72 10.50 0.25
N LEU A 70 8.54 10.92 0.75
CA LEU A 70 8.05 10.49 2.07
C LEU A 70 7.84 8.97 2.13
N LEU A 71 7.27 8.40 1.08
CA LEU A 71 7.04 6.95 0.98
C LEU A 71 8.36 6.19 0.97
N VAL A 72 9.32 6.65 0.17
CA VAL A 72 10.66 6.04 0.09
C VAL A 72 11.40 6.18 1.42
N ALA A 73 11.35 7.35 2.07
CA ALA A 73 11.96 7.56 3.37
C ALA A 73 11.39 6.60 4.44
N GLY A 74 10.05 6.40 4.45
CA GLY A 74 9.40 5.41 5.30
C GLY A 74 9.94 4.00 5.07
N ILE A 75 10.04 3.57 3.80
CA ILE A 75 10.58 2.24 3.43
C ILE A 75 12.04 2.08 3.85
N VAL A 76 12.86 3.11 3.67
CA VAL A 76 14.28 3.09 4.07
C VAL A 76 14.41 2.94 5.58
N LEU A 77 13.61 3.66 6.36
CA LEU A 77 13.59 3.52 7.83
C LEU A 77 13.17 2.11 8.25
N VAL A 78 12.10 1.57 7.66
CA VAL A 78 11.68 0.17 7.91
C VAL A 78 12.81 -0.80 7.58
N ALA A 79 13.49 -0.63 6.45
CA ALA A 79 14.61 -1.47 6.06
C ALA A 79 15.78 -1.42 7.07
N LEU A 80 16.08 -0.24 7.60
CA LEU A 80 17.08 -0.06 8.65
C LEU A 80 16.67 -0.77 9.94
N GLY A 81 15.43 -0.61 10.37
CA GLY A 81 14.88 -1.32 11.54
C GLY A 81 14.95 -2.83 11.37
N LEU A 82 14.48 -3.36 10.24
CA LEU A 82 14.52 -4.79 9.92
C LEU A 82 15.92 -5.38 9.96
N LYS A 83 16.91 -4.69 9.39
CA LYS A 83 18.31 -5.12 9.41
C LYS A 83 18.79 -5.35 10.85
N THR A 84 18.48 -4.44 11.75
CA THR A 84 18.92 -4.54 13.16
C THR A 84 18.13 -5.61 13.92
N VAL A 85 16.83 -5.75 13.68
CA VAL A 85 16.02 -6.83 14.30
C VAL A 85 16.55 -8.22 13.91
N ILE A 86 16.95 -8.42 12.65
CA ILE A 86 17.52 -9.69 12.19
C ILE A 86 18.85 -9.99 12.88
N ALA A 87 19.68 -8.98 13.11
CA ALA A 87 20.95 -9.14 13.80
C ALA A 87 20.81 -9.41 15.30
N HIS A 88 19.71 -8.94 15.94
CA HIS A 88 19.47 -8.97 17.38
C HIS A 88 18.05 -9.44 17.69
N VAL A 89 17.71 -10.67 17.27
CA VAL A 89 16.34 -11.20 17.27
C VAL A 89 15.70 -11.18 18.67
N ALA A 90 16.44 -11.57 19.69
CA ALA A 90 15.93 -11.75 21.05
C ALA A 90 16.14 -10.53 21.95
N ASP A 91 16.93 -9.55 21.52
CA ASP A 91 17.27 -8.39 22.33
C ASP A 91 16.17 -7.33 22.24
N PRO A 92 15.95 -6.53 23.28
CA PRO A 92 15.12 -5.34 23.20
C PRO A 92 15.70 -4.32 22.21
N LEU A 93 14.84 -3.63 21.49
CA LEU A 93 15.27 -2.68 20.47
C LEU A 93 15.72 -1.35 21.11
N PRO A 94 16.87 -0.79 20.71
CA PRO A 94 17.17 0.61 20.98
C PRO A 94 16.05 1.51 20.43
N ILE A 95 15.83 2.67 21.09
CA ILE A 95 14.73 3.59 20.72
C ILE A 95 14.82 4.07 19.27
N GLU A 96 16.02 4.23 18.75
CA GLU A 96 16.29 4.65 17.37
C GLU A 96 15.81 3.57 16.37
N VAL A 97 16.06 2.30 16.71
CA VAL A 97 15.66 1.15 15.88
C VAL A 97 14.15 0.94 15.94
N ALA A 98 13.56 1.03 17.15
CA ALA A 98 12.13 0.97 17.33
C ALA A 98 11.42 2.10 16.56
N THR A 99 11.98 3.32 16.60
CA THR A 99 11.50 4.47 15.84
C THR A 99 11.66 4.25 14.34
N ALA A 100 12.78 3.70 13.89
CA ALA A 100 12.98 3.39 12.48
C ALA A 100 11.96 2.36 11.98
N LEU A 101 11.70 1.30 12.74
CA LEU A 101 10.77 0.23 12.36
C LEU A 101 9.31 0.73 12.36
N ALA A 102 8.78 1.10 13.51
CA ALA A 102 7.38 1.48 13.66
C ALA A 102 7.10 2.88 13.10
N GLY A 103 7.98 3.85 13.34
CA GLY A 103 7.89 5.21 12.79
C GLY A 103 8.07 5.25 11.27
N GLY A 104 8.89 4.35 10.71
CA GLY A 104 9.02 4.20 9.26
C GLY A 104 7.71 3.79 8.59
N VAL A 105 6.99 2.80 9.16
CA VAL A 105 5.64 2.43 8.69
C VAL A 105 4.65 3.58 8.90
N ALA A 106 4.70 4.26 10.04
CA ALA A 106 3.84 5.42 10.29
C ALA A 106 4.08 6.55 9.27
N LEU A 107 5.34 6.86 8.97
CA LEU A 107 5.72 7.86 7.95
C LEU A 107 5.21 7.47 6.56
N TYR A 108 5.33 6.20 6.21
CA TYR A 108 4.80 5.64 4.97
C TYR A 108 3.28 5.83 4.86
N LEU A 109 2.53 5.54 5.93
CA LEU A 109 1.09 5.73 5.97
C LEU A 109 0.70 7.21 5.88
N VAL A 110 1.42 8.09 6.58
CA VAL A 110 1.22 9.56 6.49
C VAL A 110 1.47 10.04 5.06
N GLY A 111 2.52 9.53 4.39
CA GLY A 111 2.79 9.82 2.98
C GLY A 111 1.59 9.48 2.08
N HIS A 112 0.95 8.33 2.29
CA HIS A 112 -0.26 7.93 1.56
C HIS A 112 -1.46 8.83 1.86
N VAL A 113 -1.65 9.23 3.12
CA VAL A 113 -2.74 10.16 3.49
C VAL A 113 -2.53 11.51 2.83
N MET A 114 -1.31 12.05 2.84
CA MET A 114 -0.98 13.31 2.16
C MET A 114 -1.18 13.21 0.64
N PHE A 115 -0.78 12.08 0.05
CA PHE A 115 -1.00 11.80 -1.35
C PHE A 115 -2.50 11.82 -1.68
N ARG A 116 -3.31 11.08 -0.93
CA ARG A 116 -4.76 11.05 -1.11
C ARG A 116 -5.42 12.41 -0.89
N TRP A 117 -4.99 13.15 0.13
CA TRP A 117 -5.49 14.51 0.39
C TRP A 117 -5.18 15.46 -0.78
N ARG A 118 -3.98 15.37 -1.34
CA ARG A 118 -3.58 16.21 -2.48
C ARG A 118 -4.38 15.91 -3.74
N PHE A 119 -4.67 14.64 -4.01
CA PHE A 119 -5.35 14.19 -5.21
C PHE A 119 -6.87 14.13 -5.08
N ALA A 120 -7.39 13.60 -3.99
CA ALA A 120 -8.81 13.33 -3.81
C ALA A 120 -9.51 14.30 -2.84
N ARG A 121 -8.77 15.21 -2.19
CA ARG A 121 -9.28 16.09 -1.13
C ARG A 121 -9.98 15.33 0.00
N SER A 122 -9.68 14.07 0.17
CA SER A 122 -10.21 13.20 1.21
C SER A 122 -9.10 12.69 2.12
N ILE A 123 -9.38 12.62 3.42
CA ILE A 123 -8.44 12.15 4.43
C ILE A 123 -8.85 10.73 4.83
N ASN A 124 -7.92 9.79 4.74
CA ASN A 124 -8.11 8.44 5.28
C ASN A 124 -7.77 8.46 6.77
N ARG A 125 -8.82 8.50 7.61
CA ARG A 125 -8.68 8.59 9.06
C ARG A 125 -8.13 7.30 9.66
N GLU A 126 -8.43 6.17 9.05
CA GLU A 126 -7.98 4.84 9.49
C GLU A 126 -6.45 4.73 9.39
N ARG A 127 -5.87 5.15 8.26
CA ARG A 127 -4.41 5.18 8.09
C ARG A 127 -3.73 6.14 9.07
N LEU A 128 -4.34 7.29 9.37
CA LEU A 128 -3.83 8.20 10.40
C LEU A 128 -3.91 7.59 11.78
N GLY A 129 -5.02 6.91 12.11
CA GLY A 129 -5.18 6.22 13.38
C GLY A 129 -4.13 5.12 13.57
N VAL A 130 -3.87 4.33 12.52
CA VAL A 130 -2.82 3.30 12.55
C VAL A 130 -1.42 3.92 12.64
N ALA A 131 -1.15 5.01 11.92
CA ALA A 131 0.12 5.72 12.05
C ALA A 131 0.36 6.26 13.48
N ALA A 132 -0.67 6.83 14.11
CA ALA A 132 -0.61 7.26 15.49
C ALA A 132 -0.39 6.09 16.46
N LEU A 133 -1.10 4.96 16.25
CA LEU A 133 -0.93 3.75 17.04
C LEU A 133 0.51 3.20 16.94
N LEU A 134 1.06 3.10 15.73
CA LEU A 134 2.43 2.63 15.50
C LEU A 134 3.44 3.56 16.18
N THR A 135 3.23 4.87 16.13
CA THR A 135 4.08 5.84 16.82
C THR A 135 3.99 5.68 18.35
N ALA A 136 2.78 5.43 18.88
CA ALA A 136 2.58 5.17 20.31
C ALA A 136 3.17 3.83 20.76
N LEU A 137 3.33 2.86 19.87
CA LEU A 137 3.98 1.57 20.17
C LEU A 137 5.51 1.65 20.24
N VAL A 138 6.13 2.73 19.75
CA VAL A 138 7.61 2.89 19.77
C VAL A 138 8.19 2.68 21.16
N PRO A 139 7.76 3.37 22.24
CA PRO A 139 8.32 3.16 23.57
C PRO A 139 8.09 1.74 24.11
N LEU A 140 6.97 1.11 23.77
CA LEU A 140 6.69 -0.26 24.18
C LEU A 140 7.65 -1.25 23.48
N SER A 141 8.00 -0.99 22.23
CA SER A 141 8.93 -1.82 21.45
C SER A 141 10.33 -1.88 22.03
N THR A 142 10.72 -0.92 22.88
CA THR A 142 12.03 -0.94 23.58
C THR A 142 12.06 -1.86 24.80
N SER A 143 10.91 -2.36 25.23
CA SER A 143 10.77 -3.21 26.42
C SER A 143 10.52 -4.69 26.07
N VAL A 144 10.44 -5.02 24.78
CA VAL A 144 10.15 -6.37 24.29
C VAL A 144 11.23 -6.83 23.32
N PRO A 145 11.39 -8.15 23.12
CA PRO A 145 12.31 -8.70 22.10
C PRO A 145 11.99 -8.15 20.69
N GLY A 146 13.03 -7.95 19.87
CA GLY A 146 12.91 -7.38 18.54
C GLY A 146 11.94 -8.12 17.61
N TRP A 147 11.92 -9.46 17.67
CA TRP A 147 10.97 -10.26 16.90
C TRP A 147 9.50 -9.97 17.26
N LEU A 148 9.23 -9.72 18.56
CA LEU A 148 7.87 -9.41 19.01
C LEU A 148 7.45 -8.01 18.59
N ALA A 149 8.34 -7.03 18.66
CA ALA A 149 8.11 -5.68 18.14
C ALA A 149 7.80 -5.72 16.63
N LEU A 150 8.59 -6.47 15.84
CA LEU A 150 8.34 -6.65 14.40
C LEU A 150 7.00 -7.35 14.14
N ALA A 151 6.68 -8.40 14.89
CA ALA A 151 5.41 -9.12 14.77
C ALA A 151 4.21 -8.19 15.07
N ALA A 152 4.31 -7.35 16.10
CA ALA A 152 3.28 -6.36 16.42
C ALA A 152 3.08 -5.34 15.30
N VAL A 153 4.16 -4.77 14.77
CA VAL A 153 4.11 -3.83 13.62
C VAL A 153 3.50 -4.50 12.40
N ALA A 154 3.91 -5.73 12.07
CA ALA A 154 3.36 -6.48 10.95
C ALA A 154 1.87 -6.79 11.14
N ALA A 155 1.46 -7.23 12.34
CA ALA A 155 0.06 -7.53 12.66
C ALA A 155 -0.84 -6.30 12.53
N VAL A 156 -0.42 -5.14 13.07
CA VAL A 156 -1.16 -3.87 12.95
C VAL A 156 -1.28 -3.44 11.49
N THR A 157 -0.21 -3.58 10.71
CA THR A 157 -0.21 -3.21 9.29
C THR A 157 -1.13 -4.13 8.48
N TRP A 158 -1.10 -5.45 8.72
CA TRP A 158 -1.99 -6.41 8.09
C TRP A 158 -3.44 -6.24 8.50
N ALA A 159 -3.71 -5.90 9.77
CA ALA A 159 -5.07 -5.58 10.21
C ALA A 159 -5.65 -4.40 9.41
N LEU A 160 -4.84 -3.37 9.12
CA LEU A 160 -5.23 -2.27 8.23
C LEU A 160 -5.52 -2.76 6.82
N VAL A 161 -4.64 -3.61 6.24
CA VAL A 161 -4.84 -4.18 4.89
C VAL A 161 -6.15 -4.95 4.81
N ILE A 162 -6.41 -5.83 5.79
CA ILE A 162 -7.64 -6.63 5.85
C ILE A 162 -8.86 -5.71 5.98
N TYR A 163 -8.80 -4.74 6.86
CA TYR A 163 -9.89 -3.77 7.04
C TYR A 163 -10.18 -3.02 5.73
N GLU A 164 -9.17 -2.46 5.06
CA GLU A 164 -9.37 -1.74 3.80
C GLU A 164 -9.90 -2.64 2.69
N THR A 165 -9.40 -3.87 2.58
CA THR A 165 -9.85 -4.80 1.54
C THR A 165 -11.29 -5.24 1.75
N THR A 166 -11.73 -5.45 3.00
CA THR A 166 -13.12 -5.82 3.30
C THR A 166 -14.08 -4.64 3.15
N ALA A 167 -13.72 -3.47 3.68
CA ALA A 167 -14.57 -2.28 3.63
C ALA A 167 -14.83 -1.78 2.19
N TRP A 168 -13.90 -2.02 1.26
CA TRP A 168 -14.03 -1.58 -0.13
C TRP A 168 -14.51 -2.68 -1.10
N SER A 169 -14.75 -3.89 -0.62
CA SER A 169 -15.22 -5.01 -1.45
C SER A 169 -16.58 -4.71 -2.10
N ASP A 170 -17.49 -4.11 -1.37
CA ASP A 170 -18.84 -3.80 -1.83
C ASP A 170 -18.85 -2.68 -2.88
N THR A 171 -18.02 -1.65 -2.69
CA THR A 171 -17.86 -0.57 -3.68
C THR A 171 -17.25 -1.09 -5.00
N ARG A 172 -16.30 -2.02 -4.92
CA ARG A 172 -15.71 -2.67 -6.12
C ARG A 172 -16.72 -3.55 -6.86
N ARG A 173 -17.63 -4.23 -6.16
CA ARG A 173 -18.71 -5.01 -6.76
C ARG A 173 -19.67 -4.10 -7.52
N LEU A 174 -20.12 -3.01 -6.90
CA LEU A 174 -21.03 -2.05 -7.54
C LEU A 174 -20.41 -1.46 -8.82
N ILE A 175 -19.13 -1.06 -8.79
CA ILE A 175 -18.44 -0.52 -9.99
C ILE A 175 -18.31 -1.58 -11.08
N ARG A 176 -18.11 -2.85 -10.73
CA ARG A 176 -18.01 -3.94 -11.70
C ARG A 176 -19.34 -4.25 -12.32
N ASP A 177 -20.42 -4.25 -11.54
CA ASP A 177 -21.78 -4.48 -11.99
C ASP A 177 -22.26 -3.36 -12.92
N GLU A 178 -21.90 -2.09 -12.65
CA GLU A 178 -22.17 -0.95 -13.54
C GLU A 178 -21.42 -1.05 -14.88
N HIS A 179 -20.25 -1.66 -14.94
CA HIS A 179 -19.48 -1.85 -16.19
C HIS A 179 -19.80 -3.16 -16.90
N GLY A 180 -20.56 -4.04 -16.27
CA GLY A 180 -21.01 -5.32 -16.83
C GLY A 180 -22.35 -5.29 -17.57
N MET A 181 -23.01 -4.15 -17.72
CA MET A 181 -24.28 -3.98 -18.46
C MET A 181 -24.36 -2.59 -19.12
N PRO A 182 -24.97 -2.40 -20.28
CA PRO A 182 -25.50 -3.30 -21.29
C PRO A 182 -24.96 -2.98 -22.70
N GLY A 183 -24.58 -3.94 -23.46
CA GLY A 183 -24.22 -3.72 -24.87
C GLY A 183 -24.18 -4.98 -25.73
N GLN A 184 -24.26 -6.16 -25.13
CA GLN A 184 -24.14 -7.39 -25.87
C GLN A 184 -25.49 -8.05 -26.27
N ASP A 185 -26.58 -7.74 -25.59
CA ASP A 185 -27.88 -8.31 -25.90
C ASP A 185 -28.65 -7.53 -26.99
N ALA A 186 -28.21 -6.31 -27.31
CA ALA A 186 -28.85 -5.52 -28.38
C ALA A 186 -28.33 -5.84 -29.80
N ALA A 187 -27.27 -6.62 -29.92
CA ALA A 187 -26.68 -6.98 -31.21
C ALA A 187 -27.22 -8.32 -31.80
N VAL A 188 -27.96 -9.08 -31.00
CA VAL A 188 -28.46 -10.40 -31.43
C VAL A 188 -29.90 -10.35 -32.03
N ASP A 189 -30.65 -9.28 -31.76
CA ASP A 189 -32.03 -9.12 -32.23
C ASP A 189 -32.20 -8.13 -33.39
N SER A 190 -31.20 -7.99 -34.24
CA SER A 190 -31.42 -7.36 -35.56
C SER A 190 -31.90 -8.45 -36.52
N PRO A 191 -33.18 -8.42 -36.98
CA PRO A 191 -33.64 -9.32 -38.04
C PRO A 191 -32.77 -9.08 -39.26
N SER A 192 -32.17 -10.13 -39.80
CA SER A 192 -31.48 -10.10 -41.07
C SER A 192 -32.44 -9.60 -42.15
N GLN A 193 -32.28 -8.35 -42.56
CA GLN A 193 -32.89 -7.85 -43.79
C GLN A 193 -32.29 -8.65 -44.94
N ASN A 194 -33.09 -9.60 -45.46
CA ASN A 194 -32.83 -10.37 -46.64
C ASN A 194 -32.93 -9.43 -47.85
N PRO A 195 -31.87 -9.26 -48.68
CA PRO A 195 -31.91 -8.36 -49.85
C PRO A 195 -32.62 -8.95 -51.07
N ALA A 196 -33.60 -9.86 -50.90
CA ALA A 196 -34.20 -10.62 -52.01
C ALA A 196 -35.64 -10.20 -52.37
N ASP A 197 -36.18 -9.10 -51.84
CA ASP A 197 -37.52 -8.61 -52.22
C ASP A 197 -37.46 -7.20 -52.84
N ASP A 198 -36.80 -7.06 -53.99
CA ASP A 198 -37.06 -5.99 -54.94
C ASP A 198 -37.88 -6.55 -56.09
N PRO A 199 -39.18 -6.22 -56.24
CA PRO A 199 -39.94 -6.53 -57.47
C PRO A 199 -39.56 -5.49 -58.53
N GLU A 200 -39.03 -5.98 -59.62
CA GLU A 200 -38.94 -5.24 -60.87
C GLU A 200 -40.33 -4.67 -61.27
N VAL A 201 -40.41 -3.34 -61.49
CA VAL A 201 -41.20 -2.69 -62.59
C VAL A 201 -40.49 -1.41 -62.97
#